data_b5b4405a802bb4797b9d2fc1d606cc75
#
_entry.id   b5b4405a802bb4797b9d2fc1d606cc75
#
_cell.length_a   1.000
_cell.length_b   1.000
_cell.length_c   1.000
_cell.angle_alpha   90.00
_cell.angle_beta   90.00
_cell.angle_gamma   90.00
#
_symmetry.space_group_name_H-M   'P 1'
#
loop_
_entity.id
_entity.type
_entity.pdbx_description
1 polymer ?
#
loop_
_entity_poly.entity_id
_entity_poly.type
_entity_poly.pdbx_seq_one_letter_code
_entity_poly.pdbx_strand_id
1 'polypeptide(L)'
;MVLTGQELLEYACGQFEGGAYETALRAFVLAYARNYEREWILENIYNCYMAGNEMEFRNSYGRWDFGEKTAYEKCMLDFIPYCEGEYYIYDREIQEFRGVFSVKTVESVVRQECFKQSEFSAMAAITDWNWSKMPEILSEAEYRKVYLVCKDKNRCDSFFKIPELEKFAKNIMIFSCKEEFQQYFHENTAEYLPKQCAGEEEERQGLLEIINQEHAYRLTPEGRNTERVLLTIGIPTYERGNLLLKRLENLRQMPYDAEIEFAISKNGTALYQEEYKSVSSIPDARINYKGYDETLTAWYNCKSVMQIAAGKFVLIVSDEDDVIISALEHYLKVLSSYTDLAMVRAKTCVQYSTIDRTMYYKKGKEALLGGFLGQNYMSGAIYHREKFWKSGVDVWDEKYYEDNSFYGFYPHAWCQVLLSDMGDYLEDNVCLISEGDSAYEDMKEQYSQTGNSLAENLKWDRNIPVYATWESRIEQHKDALECIHDFAGGDKELELKMLQRMLEKTVYLMINVKDKYELNEKKELANTFVDETLLRLDAFGMGLSEKSKDGIISQLLS
;
A
#
# COMPACT_ATOMS: atom_id res chain seq x y z
N MET A 1 -30.46 -2.82 -52.43
CA MET A 1 -30.51 -1.49 -53.11
C MET A 1 -29.76 -0.53 -52.22
N VAL A 2 -28.76 0.17 -52.74
CA VAL A 2 -28.00 1.15 -51.95
C VAL A 2 -28.65 2.50 -52.18
N LEU A 3 -29.25 3.10 -51.17
CA LEU A 3 -29.91 4.40 -51.26
C LEU A 3 -28.91 5.51 -51.70
N THR A 4 -29.34 6.42 -52.52
CA THR A 4 -28.61 7.61 -52.90
C THR A 4 -28.57 8.63 -51.75
N GLY A 5 -27.71 9.65 -51.83
CA GLY A 5 -27.66 10.72 -50.83
C GLY A 5 -29.01 11.47 -50.74
N GLN A 6 -29.67 11.73 -51.87
CA GLN A 6 -30.99 12.37 -51.90
C GLN A 6 -32.08 11.51 -51.23
N GLU A 7 -32.17 10.23 -51.55
CA GLU A 7 -33.15 9.31 -50.92
C GLU A 7 -32.91 9.20 -49.43
N LEU A 8 -31.66 9.18 -48.96
CA LEU A 8 -31.32 9.20 -47.55
C LEU A 8 -31.74 10.51 -46.87
N LEU A 9 -31.56 11.66 -47.54
CA LEU A 9 -31.97 12.95 -47.01
C LEU A 9 -33.52 13.04 -46.90
N GLU A 10 -34.25 12.65 -47.93
CA GLU A 10 -35.73 12.63 -47.93
C GLU A 10 -36.23 11.70 -46.80
N TYR A 11 -35.62 10.54 -46.66
CA TYR A 11 -35.94 9.61 -45.59
C TYR A 11 -35.62 10.21 -44.19
N ALA A 12 -34.49 10.86 -44.03
CA ALA A 12 -34.11 11.51 -42.77
C ALA A 12 -35.10 12.59 -42.37
N CYS A 13 -35.53 13.45 -43.29
CA CYS A 13 -36.53 14.50 -43.04
C CYS A 13 -37.87 13.88 -42.60
N GLY A 14 -38.32 12.84 -43.28
CA GLY A 14 -39.56 12.14 -42.91
C GLY A 14 -39.51 11.49 -41.56
N GLN A 15 -38.38 10.89 -41.15
CA GLN A 15 -38.20 10.32 -39.82
C GLN A 15 -38.14 11.43 -38.74
N PHE A 16 -37.48 12.55 -39.03
CA PHE A 16 -37.43 13.69 -38.11
C PHE A 16 -38.82 14.28 -37.85
N GLU A 17 -39.62 14.51 -38.92
CA GLU A 17 -41.00 15.00 -38.79
C GLU A 17 -41.89 14.01 -38.03
N GLY A 18 -41.63 12.69 -38.18
CA GLY A 18 -42.30 11.62 -37.48
C GLY A 18 -41.87 11.43 -36.04
N GLY A 19 -40.88 12.21 -35.54
CA GLY A 19 -40.36 12.15 -34.17
C GLY A 19 -39.39 10.97 -33.92
N ALA A 20 -38.94 10.26 -34.96
CA ALA A 20 -37.94 9.19 -34.87
C ALA A 20 -36.52 9.77 -34.99
N TYR A 21 -36.12 10.58 -34.02
CA TYR A 21 -34.90 11.43 -34.08
C TYR A 21 -33.62 10.65 -34.25
N GLU A 22 -33.46 9.52 -33.55
CA GLU A 22 -32.27 8.66 -33.68
C GLU A 22 -32.14 8.11 -35.12
N THR A 23 -33.23 7.63 -35.70
CA THR A 23 -33.26 7.12 -37.10
C THR A 23 -33.00 8.24 -38.10
N ALA A 24 -33.56 9.43 -37.85
CA ALA A 24 -33.32 10.62 -38.66
C ALA A 24 -31.85 11.02 -38.66
N LEU A 25 -31.24 11.15 -37.48
CA LEU A 25 -29.83 11.49 -37.35
C LEU A 25 -28.90 10.51 -38.06
N ARG A 26 -29.16 9.21 -37.91
CA ARG A 26 -28.41 8.19 -38.64
C ARG A 26 -28.50 8.33 -40.14
N ALA A 27 -29.68 8.63 -40.67
CA ALA A 27 -29.88 8.86 -42.09
C ALA A 27 -29.22 10.15 -42.58
N PHE A 28 -29.24 11.24 -41.80
CA PHE A 28 -28.50 12.47 -42.09
C PHE A 28 -26.98 12.21 -42.19
N VAL A 29 -26.43 11.47 -41.22
CA VAL A 29 -25.01 11.11 -41.21
C VAL A 29 -24.64 10.28 -42.45
N LEU A 30 -25.49 9.35 -42.86
CA LEU A 30 -25.28 8.55 -44.09
C LEU A 30 -25.41 9.39 -45.35
N ALA A 31 -26.36 10.34 -45.45
CA ALA A 31 -26.49 11.25 -46.56
C ALA A 31 -25.25 12.16 -46.68
N TYR A 32 -24.76 12.69 -45.57
CA TYR A 32 -23.52 13.44 -45.48
C TYR A 32 -22.34 12.64 -46.02
N ALA A 33 -22.18 11.39 -45.60
CA ALA A 33 -21.13 10.48 -46.06
C ALA A 33 -21.24 10.16 -47.58
N ARG A 34 -22.42 10.35 -48.19
CA ARG A 34 -22.64 10.25 -49.65
C ARG A 34 -22.30 11.53 -50.40
N ASN A 35 -21.74 12.50 -49.71
CA ASN A 35 -21.34 13.80 -50.30
C ASN A 35 -22.52 14.60 -50.90
N TYR A 36 -23.73 14.45 -50.29
CA TYR A 36 -24.94 15.13 -50.74
C TYR A 36 -25.31 16.24 -49.75
N GLU A 37 -25.52 17.48 -50.22
CA GLU A 37 -25.92 18.66 -49.45
C GLU A 37 -25.23 18.80 -48.08
N ARG A 38 -23.91 18.55 -48.03
CA ARG A 38 -23.13 18.41 -46.78
C ARG A 38 -23.26 19.62 -45.87
N GLU A 39 -23.17 20.85 -46.42
CA GLU A 39 -23.27 22.06 -45.59
C GLU A 39 -24.64 22.16 -44.94
N TRP A 40 -25.70 21.95 -45.72
CA TRP A 40 -27.07 21.98 -45.21
C TRP A 40 -27.36 20.89 -44.17
N ILE A 41 -26.91 19.69 -44.41
CA ILE A 41 -27.07 18.57 -43.50
C ILE A 41 -26.34 18.86 -42.19
N LEU A 42 -25.11 19.33 -42.24
CA LEU A 42 -24.31 19.61 -41.06
C LEU A 42 -24.90 20.75 -40.26
N GLU A 43 -25.34 21.84 -40.89
CA GLU A 43 -26.02 22.95 -40.22
C GLU A 43 -27.27 22.48 -39.49
N ASN A 44 -28.09 21.63 -40.10
CA ASN A 44 -29.28 21.08 -39.47
C ASN A 44 -28.96 20.15 -38.33
N ILE A 45 -27.93 19.30 -38.44
CA ILE A 45 -27.45 18.45 -37.31
C ILE A 45 -27.08 19.33 -36.12
N TYR A 46 -26.32 20.41 -36.33
CA TYR A 46 -25.95 21.33 -35.27
C TYR A 46 -27.16 22.02 -34.65
N ASN A 47 -28.08 22.50 -35.47
CA ASN A 47 -29.28 23.21 -35.02
C ASN A 47 -30.24 22.28 -34.27
N CYS A 48 -30.38 21.02 -34.71
CA CYS A 48 -31.37 20.09 -34.13
C CYS A 48 -30.81 19.26 -32.95
N TYR A 49 -29.52 18.91 -32.97
CA TYR A 49 -28.96 17.92 -32.03
C TYR A 49 -27.87 18.50 -31.11
N MET A 50 -27.11 19.51 -31.58
CA MET A 50 -26.02 20.10 -30.79
C MET A 50 -26.45 21.30 -29.95
N ALA A 51 -27.33 22.17 -30.46
CA ALA A 51 -27.66 23.45 -29.83
C ALA A 51 -28.16 23.28 -28.37
N GLY A 52 -28.90 22.23 -28.10
CA GLY A 52 -29.41 21.93 -26.76
C GLY A 52 -28.34 21.45 -25.77
N ASN A 53 -27.21 20.95 -26.26
CA ASN A 53 -26.17 20.32 -25.43
C ASN A 53 -24.92 21.17 -25.29
N GLU A 54 -24.74 22.23 -26.08
CA GLU A 54 -23.51 23.01 -26.12
C GLU A 54 -23.12 23.62 -24.78
N MET A 55 -24.10 24.13 -24.04
CA MET A 55 -23.85 24.73 -22.72
C MET A 55 -23.39 23.68 -21.69
N GLU A 56 -23.95 22.50 -21.75
CA GLU A 56 -23.56 21.38 -20.89
C GLU A 56 -22.16 20.88 -21.25
N PHE A 57 -21.86 20.74 -22.54
CA PHE A 57 -20.51 20.37 -23.00
C PHE A 57 -19.45 21.40 -22.61
N ARG A 58 -19.73 22.71 -22.73
CA ARG A 58 -18.82 23.77 -22.28
C ARG A 58 -18.61 23.74 -20.76
N ASN A 59 -19.67 23.53 -20.00
CA ASN A 59 -19.60 23.44 -18.55
C ASN A 59 -18.80 22.21 -18.11
N SER A 60 -19.03 21.06 -18.75
CA SER A 60 -18.24 19.84 -18.51
C SER A 60 -16.77 20.11 -18.82
N TYR A 61 -16.45 20.55 -20.01
CA TYR A 61 -15.09 20.87 -20.40
C TYR A 61 -14.41 21.90 -19.48
N GLY A 62 -15.16 22.88 -18.99
CA GLY A 62 -14.67 23.89 -18.06
C GLY A 62 -14.28 23.35 -16.69
N ARG A 63 -14.94 22.29 -16.22
CA ARG A 63 -14.68 21.66 -14.89
C ARG A 63 -13.41 20.78 -14.86
N TRP A 64 -12.90 20.40 -16.01
CA TRP A 64 -11.71 19.57 -16.08
C TRP A 64 -10.46 20.37 -15.74
N ASP A 65 -9.72 19.89 -14.73
CA ASP A 65 -8.43 20.44 -14.31
C ASP A 65 -7.36 19.37 -14.53
N PHE A 66 -6.76 19.35 -15.72
CA PHE A 66 -5.72 18.40 -16.11
C PHE A 66 -4.58 19.10 -16.87
N GLY A 67 -3.99 20.09 -16.25
CA GLY A 67 -2.87 20.84 -16.81
C GLY A 67 -3.27 21.75 -18.00
N GLU A 68 -2.37 21.95 -18.94
CA GLU A 68 -2.64 22.76 -20.14
C GLU A 68 -3.60 22.03 -21.08
N LYS A 69 -4.86 22.40 -21.06
CA LYS A 69 -5.87 21.88 -21.99
C LYS A 69 -6.06 22.78 -23.20
N THR A 70 -6.42 22.15 -24.32
CA THR A 70 -6.80 22.86 -25.55
C THR A 70 -8.00 23.78 -25.26
N ALA A 71 -8.03 25.00 -25.81
CA ALA A 71 -9.23 25.83 -25.73
C ALA A 71 -10.43 25.12 -26.38
N TYR A 72 -11.61 25.23 -25.80
CA TYR A 72 -12.82 24.52 -26.26
C TYR A 72 -13.07 24.67 -27.77
N GLU A 73 -12.88 25.88 -28.29
CA GLU A 73 -13.09 26.22 -29.70
C GLU A 73 -12.04 25.57 -30.63
N LYS A 74 -10.88 25.21 -30.07
CA LYS A 74 -9.79 24.54 -30.82
C LYS A 74 -9.87 23.01 -30.74
N CYS A 75 -10.79 22.46 -29.97
CA CYS A 75 -11.07 21.03 -29.95
C CYS A 75 -11.55 20.60 -31.35
N MET A 76 -10.95 19.54 -31.88
CA MET A 76 -11.19 19.12 -33.27
C MET A 76 -12.36 18.17 -33.45
N LEU A 77 -12.87 17.58 -32.36
CA LEU A 77 -14.02 16.68 -32.41
C LEU A 77 -15.26 17.32 -31.78
N ASP A 78 -16.40 17.08 -32.43
CA ASP A 78 -17.72 17.29 -31.87
C ASP A 78 -18.43 15.95 -31.66
N PHE A 79 -19.13 15.86 -30.56
CA PHE A 79 -19.88 14.69 -30.14
C PHE A 79 -21.36 14.99 -30.28
N ILE A 80 -22.02 14.36 -31.25
CA ILE A 80 -23.42 14.62 -31.57
C ILE A 80 -24.25 13.52 -30.94
N PRO A 81 -25.04 13.84 -29.86
CA PRO A 81 -25.81 12.84 -29.14
C PRO A 81 -26.95 12.31 -30.02
N TYR A 82 -27.11 10.98 -30.08
CA TYR A 82 -28.20 10.35 -30.78
C TYR A 82 -29.06 9.43 -29.90
N CYS A 83 -28.48 8.91 -28.82
CA CYS A 83 -29.21 8.31 -27.71
C CYS A 83 -28.42 8.50 -26.41
N GLU A 84 -28.98 8.07 -25.27
CA GLU A 84 -28.38 8.26 -23.95
C GLU A 84 -27.00 7.61 -23.84
N GLY A 85 -25.97 8.44 -23.64
CA GLY A 85 -24.58 8.03 -23.53
C GLY A 85 -23.92 7.58 -24.84
N GLU A 86 -24.53 7.88 -26.00
CA GLU A 86 -24.00 7.51 -27.30
C GLU A 86 -23.93 8.72 -28.26
N TYR A 87 -22.82 8.86 -28.95
CA TYR A 87 -22.47 10.04 -29.74
C TYR A 87 -21.88 9.67 -31.08
N TYR A 88 -22.32 10.35 -32.17
CA TYR A 88 -21.56 10.38 -33.40
C TYR A 88 -20.36 11.30 -33.22
N ILE A 89 -19.19 10.88 -33.69
CA ILE A 89 -17.96 11.67 -33.68
C ILE A 89 -17.84 12.38 -35.01
N TYR A 90 -17.86 13.72 -35.02
CA TYR A 90 -17.57 14.55 -36.18
C TYR A 90 -16.19 15.19 -36.02
N ASP A 91 -15.30 14.95 -36.98
CA ASP A 91 -13.98 15.52 -37.00
C ASP A 91 -14.00 16.82 -37.87
N ARG A 92 -13.81 17.94 -37.19
CA ARG A 92 -13.91 19.29 -37.81
C ARG A 92 -12.78 19.59 -38.82
N GLU A 93 -11.59 18.99 -38.65
CA GLU A 93 -10.44 19.23 -39.52
C GLU A 93 -10.65 18.54 -40.86
N ILE A 94 -11.00 17.28 -40.88
CA ILE A 94 -11.23 16.53 -42.12
C ILE A 94 -12.66 16.59 -42.61
N GLN A 95 -13.56 17.21 -41.84
CA GLN A 95 -14.98 17.35 -42.14
C GLN A 95 -15.69 16.01 -42.43
N GLU A 96 -15.45 14.99 -41.55
CA GLU A 96 -16.04 13.67 -41.70
C GLU A 96 -16.55 13.11 -40.39
N PHE A 97 -17.59 12.29 -40.46
CA PHE A 97 -18.00 11.43 -39.34
C PHE A 97 -17.05 10.24 -39.25
N ARG A 98 -16.41 10.08 -38.07
CA ARG A 98 -15.38 9.05 -37.84
C ARG A 98 -15.95 7.76 -37.25
N GLY A 99 -17.13 7.81 -36.65
CA GLY A 99 -17.76 6.68 -36.01
C GLY A 99 -18.67 7.07 -34.84
N VAL A 100 -18.89 6.14 -33.95
CA VAL A 100 -19.72 6.30 -32.74
C VAL A 100 -18.86 6.11 -31.52
N PHE A 101 -19.05 6.94 -30.50
CA PHE A 101 -18.51 6.74 -29.15
C PHE A 101 -19.65 6.41 -28.20
N SER A 102 -19.48 5.38 -27.38
CA SER A 102 -20.46 4.98 -26.36
C SER A 102 -19.81 5.00 -24.98
N VAL A 103 -20.40 5.76 -24.06
CA VAL A 103 -20.02 5.77 -22.64
C VAL A 103 -20.23 4.40 -22.01
N LYS A 104 -21.23 3.64 -22.48
CA LYS A 104 -21.51 2.26 -22.02
C LYS A 104 -20.35 1.30 -22.30
N THR A 105 -19.59 1.56 -23.37
CA THR A 105 -18.39 0.76 -23.67
C THR A 105 -17.32 0.97 -22.60
N VAL A 106 -17.15 2.19 -22.10
CA VAL A 106 -16.25 2.51 -20.99
C VAL A 106 -16.70 1.79 -19.71
N GLU A 107 -18.00 1.84 -19.41
CA GLU A 107 -18.60 1.23 -18.22
C GLU A 107 -18.61 -0.31 -18.27
N SER A 108 -18.58 -0.90 -19.47
CA SER A 108 -18.58 -2.35 -19.64
C SER A 108 -17.25 -3.02 -19.37
N VAL A 109 -16.16 -2.26 -19.24
CA VAL A 109 -14.84 -2.80 -18.92
C VAL A 109 -14.83 -3.29 -17.48
N VAL A 110 -14.85 -4.63 -17.31
CA VAL A 110 -14.84 -5.26 -15.98
C VAL A 110 -13.43 -5.24 -15.41
N ARG A 111 -13.27 -4.65 -14.22
CA ARG A 111 -12.04 -4.66 -13.45
C ARG A 111 -12.17 -5.59 -12.25
N GLN A 112 -11.13 -6.36 -11.98
CA GLN A 112 -11.06 -7.24 -10.80
C GLN A 112 -10.38 -6.58 -9.60
N GLU A 113 -10.02 -5.31 -9.69
CA GLU A 113 -9.36 -4.60 -8.61
C GLU A 113 -10.36 -4.22 -7.52
N CYS A 114 -10.08 -4.65 -6.27
CA CYS A 114 -10.88 -4.34 -5.09
C CYS A 114 -10.47 -3.04 -4.40
N PHE A 115 -9.39 -2.39 -4.85
CA PHE A 115 -8.92 -1.15 -4.27
C PHE A 115 -9.42 0.06 -5.06
N LYS A 116 -9.69 1.14 -4.33
CA LYS A 116 -9.94 2.44 -4.92
C LYS A 116 -8.69 2.91 -5.67
N GLN A 117 -8.82 3.99 -6.37
CA GLN A 117 -7.81 4.66 -7.14
C GLN A 117 -6.40 4.63 -6.52
N SER A 118 -5.41 4.19 -7.29
CA SER A 118 -4.03 4.05 -6.86
C SER A 118 -3.09 4.93 -7.72
N GLU A 119 -2.45 5.90 -7.10
CA GLU A 119 -1.51 6.79 -7.79
C GLU A 119 -0.19 6.09 -8.17
N PHE A 120 0.31 5.17 -7.31
CA PHE A 120 1.59 4.48 -7.55
C PHE A 120 1.48 3.32 -8.54
N SER A 121 0.30 2.92 -8.96
CA SER A 121 0.11 2.03 -10.10
C SER A 121 -0.23 2.78 -11.40
N ALA A 122 0.15 4.05 -11.48
CA ALA A 122 -0.10 4.89 -12.64
C ALA A 122 0.36 4.26 -13.95
N MET A 123 -0.38 4.53 -15.02
CA MET A 123 -0.09 4.08 -16.37
C MET A 123 0.31 5.25 -17.25
N ALA A 124 1.39 5.10 -18.04
CA ALA A 124 1.65 5.94 -19.18
C ALA A 124 1.16 5.23 -20.46
N ALA A 125 0.47 5.95 -21.30
CA ALA A 125 0.01 5.44 -22.59
C ALA A 125 0.41 6.39 -23.70
N ILE A 126 0.88 5.84 -24.79
CA ILE A 126 1.11 6.59 -26.01
C ILE A 126 0.11 6.15 -27.06
N THR A 127 -0.47 7.09 -27.75
CA THR A 127 -1.39 6.81 -28.83
C THR A 127 -1.18 7.81 -29.96
N ASP A 128 -1.05 7.31 -31.16
CA ASP A 128 -1.48 8.07 -32.33
C ASP A 128 -2.99 8.14 -32.25
N TRP A 129 -3.57 9.26 -32.73
CA TRP A 129 -5.00 9.44 -32.67
C TRP A 129 -5.77 8.18 -33.08
N ASN A 130 -6.33 7.50 -32.10
CA ASN A 130 -7.19 6.36 -32.29
C ASN A 130 -8.30 6.36 -31.25
N TRP A 131 -9.40 7.02 -31.59
CA TRP A 131 -10.56 7.15 -30.73
C TRP A 131 -11.15 5.81 -30.26
N SER A 132 -10.92 4.71 -30.99
CA SER A 132 -11.43 3.40 -30.61
C SER A 132 -10.76 2.82 -29.35
N LYS A 133 -9.57 3.30 -28.97
CA LYS A 133 -8.86 2.92 -27.75
C LYS A 133 -9.26 3.78 -26.54
N MET A 134 -9.95 4.90 -26.75
CA MET A 134 -10.33 5.81 -25.67
C MET A 134 -11.19 5.15 -24.58
N PRO A 135 -12.14 4.24 -24.84
CA PRO A 135 -12.88 3.56 -23.80
C PRO A 135 -12.01 2.79 -22.83
N GLU A 136 -10.98 2.11 -23.31
CA GLU A 136 -10.03 1.36 -22.47
C GLU A 136 -9.20 2.31 -21.60
N ILE A 137 -8.67 3.38 -22.20
CA ILE A 137 -7.88 4.41 -21.49
C ILE A 137 -8.72 5.09 -20.41
N LEU A 138 -9.95 5.49 -20.74
CA LEU A 138 -10.85 6.13 -19.78
C LEU A 138 -11.21 5.18 -18.62
N SER A 139 -11.43 3.89 -18.91
CA SER A 139 -11.73 2.91 -17.87
C SER A 139 -10.55 2.67 -16.91
N GLU A 140 -9.30 2.78 -17.40
CA GLU A 140 -8.12 2.73 -16.51
C GLU A 140 -8.11 3.89 -15.53
N ALA A 141 -8.53 5.07 -15.95
CA ALA A 141 -8.55 6.28 -15.12
C ALA A 141 -9.53 6.24 -13.93
N GLU A 142 -10.43 5.27 -13.89
CA GLU A 142 -11.25 5.02 -12.70
C GLU A 142 -10.42 4.45 -11.54
N TYR A 143 -9.35 3.70 -11.85
CA TYR A 143 -8.57 2.90 -10.90
C TYR A 143 -7.18 3.47 -10.62
N ARG A 144 -6.65 4.29 -11.52
CA ARG A 144 -5.28 4.81 -11.44
C ARG A 144 -5.12 6.15 -12.17
N LYS A 145 -4.02 6.86 -11.92
CA LYS A 145 -3.61 7.97 -12.79
C LYS A 145 -3.20 7.42 -14.15
N VAL A 146 -3.62 8.12 -15.21
CA VAL A 146 -3.23 7.84 -16.60
C VAL A 146 -2.58 9.07 -17.19
N TYR A 147 -1.36 8.91 -17.66
CA TYR A 147 -0.58 9.91 -18.35
C TYR A 147 -0.56 9.57 -19.84
N LEU A 148 -1.34 10.31 -20.61
CA LEU A 148 -1.52 10.05 -22.04
C LEU A 148 -0.63 10.95 -22.88
N VAL A 149 0.27 10.38 -23.65
CA VAL A 149 1.03 11.12 -24.68
C VAL A 149 0.31 10.95 -26.01
N CYS A 150 -0.24 12.03 -26.55
CA CYS A 150 -1.04 12.02 -27.78
C CYS A 150 -0.63 13.15 -28.72
N LYS A 151 -0.11 12.81 -29.91
CA LYS A 151 0.26 13.80 -30.94
C LYS A 151 -0.92 14.67 -31.36
N ASP A 152 -2.12 14.08 -31.39
CA ASP A 152 -3.37 14.78 -31.70
C ASP A 152 -4.11 15.23 -30.42
N LYS A 153 -3.40 15.95 -29.54
CA LYS A 153 -3.93 16.43 -28.26
C LYS A 153 -5.29 17.14 -28.42
N ASN A 154 -5.47 17.96 -29.47
CA ASN A 154 -6.73 18.66 -29.74
C ASN A 154 -7.93 17.72 -29.96
N ARG A 155 -7.70 16.52 -30.49
CA ARG A 155 -8.73 15.48 -30.63
C ARG A 155 -8.93 14.75 -29.33
N CYS A 156 -7.86 14.39 -28.63
CA CYS A 156 -7.96 13.73 -27.33
C CYS A 156 -8.70 14.61 -26.32
N ASP A 157 -8.32 15.87 -26.20
CA ASP A 157 -8.96 16.81 -25.28
C ASP A 157 -10.45 16.99 -25.58
N SER A 158 -10.87 16.78 -26.84
CA SER A 158 -12.28 16.91 -27.23
C SER A 158 -13.22 15.95 -26.50
N PHE A 159 -12.73 14.76 -26.04
CA PHE A 159 -13.54 13.80 -25.28
C PHE A 159 -14.05 14.39 -23.96
N PHE A 160 -13.35 15.35 -23.40
CA PHE A 160 -13.73 16.01 -22.16
C PHE A 160 -14.92 16.99 -22.32
N LYS A 161 -15.45 17.13 -23.54
CA LYS A 161 -16.74 17.77 -23.76
C LYS A 161 -17.91 16.92 -23.24
N ILE A 162 -17.75 15.58 -23.22
CA ILE A 162 -18.80 14.62 -22.83
C ILE A 162 -18.97 14.62 -21.31
N PRO A 163 -20.15 15.06 -20.77
CA PRO A 163 -20.35 15.21 -19.34
C PRO A 163 -20.21 13.91 -18.55
N GLU A 164 -20.67 12.79 -19.09
CA GLU A 164 -20.67 11.48 -18.44
C GLU A 164 -19.26 10.92 -18.22
N LEU A 165 -18.25 11.47 -18.89
CA LEU A 165 -16.86 11.04 -18.74
C LEU A 165 -16.16 11.67 -17.52
N GLU A 166 -16.76 12.63 -16.86
CA GLU A 166 -16.16 13.32 -15.71
C GLU A 166 -15.66 12.36 -14.63
N LYS A 167 -16.44 11.31 -14.33
CA LYS A 167 -16.07 10.31 -13.32
C LYS A 167 -14.84 9.46 -13.68
N PHE A 168 -14.59 9.24 -14.98
CA PHE A 168 -13.46 8.45 -15.44
C PHE A 168 -12.19 9.26 -15.59
N ALA A 169 -12.32 10.49 -16.01
CA ALA A 169 -11.22 11.26 -16.56
C ALA A 169 -10.56 12.24 -15.59
N LYS A 170 -11.06 12.37 -14.35
CA LYS A 170 -10.44 13.20 -13.29
C LYS A 170 -8.98 12.85 -12.97
N ASN A 171 -8.49 11.71 -13.46
CA ASN A 171 -7.15 11.21 -13.26
C ASN A 171 -6.33 11.11 -14.54
N ILE A 172 -6.78 11.72 -15.62
CA ILE A 172 -6.04 11.73 -16.89
C ILE A 172 -5.29 13.05 -17.03
N MET A 173 -4.03 12.95 -17.41
CA MET A 173 -3.21 14.07 -17.85
C MET A 173 -2.73 13.81 -19.28
N ILE A 174 -2.83 14.81 -20.17
CA ILE A 174 -2.51 14.65 -21.59
C ILE A 174 -1.36 15.56 -21.97
N PHE A 175 -0.33 14.97 -22.61
CA PHE A 175 0.84 15.62 -23.15
C PHE A 175 0.82 15.55 -24.68
N SER A 176 1.32 16.59 -25.34
CA SER A 176 1.39 16.63 -26.82
C SER A 176 2.55 15.79 -27.38
N CYS A 177 3.60 15.60 -26.56
CA CYS A 177 4.80 14.87 -26.96
C CYS A 177 5.51 14.26 -25.74
N LYS A 178 6.51 13.41 -26.02
CA LYS A 178 7.31 12.73 -24.99
C LYS A 178 8.16 13.72 -24.18
N GLU A 179 8.59 14.80 -24.78
CA GLU A 179 9.40 15.84 -24.15
C GLU A 179 8.61 16.58 -23.06
N GLU A 180 7.33 16.92 -23.31
CA GLU A 180 6.44 17.51 -22.29
C GLU A 180 6.21 16.53 -21.14
N PHE A 181 6.00 15.24 -21.42
CA PHE A 181 5.87 14.20 -20.43
C PHE A 181 7.14 14.10 -19.56
N GLN A 182 8.32 14.07 -20.18
CA GLN A 182 9.59 14.04 -19.47
C GLN A 182 9.77 15.28 -18.59
N GLN A 183 9.56 16.47 -19.16
CA GLN A 183 9.70 17.73 -18.42
C GLN A 183 8.77 17.77 -17.21
N TYR A 184 7.52 17.33 -17.37
CA TYR A 184 6.57 17.28 -16.26
C TYR A 184 7.10 16.45 -15.09
N PHE A 185 7.59 15.23 -15.32
CA PHE A 185 8.12 14.39 -14.26
C PHE A 185 9.45 14.87 -13.70
N HIS A 186 10.25 15.54 -14.49
CA HIS A 186 11.50 16.15 -14.05
C HIS A 186 11.27 17.34 -13.09
N GLU A 187 10.26 18.15 -13.37
CA GLU A 187 9.88 19.30 -12.54
C GLU A 187 9.05 18.88 -11.30
N ASN A 188 8.34 17.76 -11.38
CA ASN A 188 7.45 17.28 -10.33
C ASN A 188 7.96 15.97 -9.71
N THR A 189 9.11 16.02 -9.06
CA THR A 189 9.79 14.84 -8.49
C THR A 189 9.02 14.17 -7.35
N ALA A 190 8.01 14.81 -6.77
CA ALA A 190 7.08 14.21 -5.80
C ALA A 190 5.96 13.38 -6.47
N GLU A 191 5.69 13.58 -7.78
CA GLU A 191 4.72 12.75 -8.49
C GLU A 191 5.26 11.33 -8.72
N TYR A 192 4.43 10.32 -8.53
CA TYR A 192 4.83 8.93 -8.75
C TYR A 192 4.97 8.63 -10.24
N LEU A 193 6.10 8.03 -10.62
CA LEU A 193 6.32 7.61 -12.01
C LEU A 193 5.36 6.47 -12.39
N PRO A 194 4.88 6.46 -13.65
CA PRO A 194 4.06 5.34 -14.13
C PRO A 194 4.82 4.01 -14.05
N LYS A 195 4.14 2.97 -13.60
CA LYS A 195 4.70 1.61 -13.46
C LYS A 195 4.36 0.71 -14.64
N GLN A 196 3.42 1.14 -15.48
CA GLN A 196 3.00 0.42 -16.68
C GLN A 196 3.00 1.36 -17.87
N CYS A 197 3.33 0.83 -19.05
CA CYS A 197 3.26 1.55 -20.30
C CYS A 197 2.44 0.79 -21.33
N ALA A 198 1.58 1.49 -22.05
CA ALA A 198 0.77 0.96 -23.16
C ALA A 198 1.03 1.75 -24.44
N GLY A 199 0.86 1.11 -25.59
CA GLY A 199 1.05 1.72 -26.92
C GLY A 199 1.73 0.75 -27.88
N GLU A 200 2.00 1.23 -29.09
CA GLU A 200 2.80 0.49 -30.07
C GLU A 200 4.22 0.26 -29.53
N GLU A 201 4.83 -0.87 -29.87
CA GLU A 201 6.07 -1.34 -29.23
C GLU A 201 7.21 -0.30 -29.24
N GLU A 202 7.50 0.30 -30.38
CA GLU A 202 8.58 1.29 -30.50
C GLU A 202 8.31 2.56 -29.66
N GLU A 203 7.07 3.04 -29.68
CA GLU A 203 6.66 4.23 -28.94
C GLU A 203 6.61 3.93 -27.43
N ARG A 204 6.17 2.73 -27.04
CA ARG A 204 6.14 2.25 -25.67
C ARG A 204 7.57 2.16 -25.10
N GLN A 205 8.52 1.63 -25.86
CA GLN A 205 9.92 1.57 -25.44
C GLN A 205 10.51 2.96 -25.19
N GLY A 206 10.19 3.93 -26.05
CA GLY A 206 10.63 5.32 -25.86
C GLY A 206 10.06 5.95 -24.58
N LEU A 207 8.82 5.64 -24.17
CA LEU A 207 8.29 6.08 -22.87
C LEU A 207 9.00 5.39 -21.69
N LEU A 208 9.26 4.09 -21.80
CA LEU A 208 9.99 3.34 -20.76
C LEU A 208 11.41 3.88 -20.57
N GLU A 209 12.09 4.25 -21.63
CA GLU A 209 13.42 4.89 -21.54
C GLU A 209 13.37 6.20 -20.77
N ILE A 210 12.38 7.06 -21.04
CA ILE A 210 12.18 8.31 -20.30
C ILE A 210 11.90 8.02 -18.81
N ILE A 211 10.97 7.11 -18.52
CA ILE A 211 10.64 6.73 -17.12
C ILE A 211 11.88 6.21 -16.41
N ASN A 212 12.68 5.37 -17.05
CA ASN A 212 13.92 4.86 -16.47
C ASN A 212 14.97 5.95 -16.23
N GLN A 213 15.08 6.94 -17.12
CA GLN A 213 15.97 8.10 -16.96
C GLN A 213 15.52 8.95 -15.76
N GLU A 214 14.22 9.25 -15.66
CA GLU A 214 13.69 10.01 -14.54
C GLU A 214 13.79 9.22 -13.22
N HIS A 215 13.56 7.90 -13.24
CA HIS A 215 13.80 7.05 -12.08
C HIS A 215 15.28 7.13 -11.63
N ALA A 216 16.22 6.97 -12.56
CA ALA A 216 17.64 7.08 -12.24
C ALA A 216 18.02 8.46 -11.67
N TYR A 217 17.47 9.55 -12.24
CA TYR A 217 17.66 10.91 -11.72
C TYR A 217 17.16 11.05 -10.28
N ARG A 218 15.95 10.52 -9.97
CA ARG A 218 15.35 10.58 -8.63
C ARG A 218 16.07 9.73 -7.59
N LEU A 219 16.95 8.81 -8.01
CA LEU A 219 17.85 8.08 -7.11
C LEU A 219 19.12 8.87 -6.78
N THR A 220 19.33 10.07 -7.37
CA THR A 220 20.42 10.98 -6.99
C THR A 220 19.98 11.92 -5.87
N PRO A 221 20.94 12.50 -5.11
CA PRO A 221 20.62 13.49 -4.07
C PRO A 221 19.87 14.71 -4.62
N GLU A 222 20.18 15.16 -5.83
CA GLU A 222 19.57 16.32 -6.47
C GLU A 222 18.13 16.07 -6.90
N GLY A 223 17.84 14.86 -7.36
CA GLY A 223 16.49 14.47 -7.83
C GLY A 223 15.58 13.92 -6.74
N ARG A 224 16.13 13.59 -5.56
CA ARG A 224 15.36 12.99 -4.46
C ARG A 224 14.36 13.97 -3.85
N ASN A 225 13.12 13.53 -3.77
CA ASN A 225 12.06 14.22 -3.04
C ASN A 225 11.41 13.26 -2.04
N THR A 226 11.27 13.68 -0.78
CA THR A 226 10.68 12.87 0.30
C THR A 226 9.25 13.28 0.66
N GLU A 227 8.67 14.25 -0.04
CA GLU A 227 7.38 14.85 0.30
C GLU A 227 6.22 13.86 0.26
N ARG A 228 6.32 12.85 -0.62
CA ARG A 228 5.28 11.86 -0.84
C ARG A 228 5.72 10.41 -0.53
N VAL A 229 6.75 10.23 0.29
CA VAL A 229 7.13 8.88 0.71
C VAL A 229 5.97 8.26 1.49
N LEU A 230 5.37 7.22 0.92
CA LEU A 230 4.26 6.51 1.53
C LEU A 230 4.76 5.47 2.53
N LEU A 231 5.79 4.71 2.15
CA LEU A 231 6.32 3.59 2.93
C LEU A 231 7.84 3.70 3.09
N THR A 232 8.30 3.75 4.33
CA THR A 232 9.70 3.50 4.66
C THR A 232 9.89 2.02 4.99
N ILE A 233 10.81 1.35 4.31
CA ILE A 233 11.30 0.02 4.71
C ILE A 233 12.42 0.27 5.72
N GLY A 234 12.13 -0.01 6.98
CA GLY A 234 12.99 0.27 8.11
C GLY A 234 13.77 -0.97 8.54
N ILE A 235 15.09 -0.88 8.51
CA ILE A 235 16.02 -1.99 8.78
C ILE A 235 16.90 -1.64 10.00
N PRO A 236 16.50 -2.07 11.21
CA PRO A 236 17.41 -2.09 12.33
C PRO A 236 18.43 -3.21 12.12
N THR A 237 19.72 -2.91 12.20
CA THR A 237 20.81 -3.87 12.01
C THR A 237 21.81 -3.82 13.15
N TYR A 238 22.33 -4.98 13.54
CA TYR A 238 23.33 -5.13 14.60
C TYR A 238 24.38 -6.16 14.23
N GLU A 239 25.63 -5.70 14.00
CA GLU A 239 26.79 -6.55 13.70
C GLU A 239 26.57 -7.54 12.53
N ARG A 240 25.82 -7.14 11.47
CA ARG A 240 25.42 -7.96 10.32
C ARG A 240 25.48 -7.18 8.99
N GLY A 241 26.55 -6.38 8.81
CA GLY A 241 26.70 -5.58 7.60
C GLY A 241 26.68 -6.37 6.28
N ASN A 242 27.16 -7.61 6.30
CA ASN A 242 27.13 -8.52 5.15
C ASN A 242 25.68 -8.88 4.72
N LEU A 243 24.81 -9.19 5.68
CA LEU A 243 23.40 -9.49 5.40
C LEU A 243 22.69 -8.23 4.90
N LEU A 244 22.92 -7.10 5.55
CA LEU A 244 22.35 -5.83 5.13
C LEU A 244 22.70 -5.48 3.68
N LEU A 245 23.95 -5.62 3.26
CA LEU A 245 24.36 -5.37 1.87
C LEU A 245 23.60 -6.26 0.90
N LYS A 246 23.52 -7.56 1.18
CA LYS A 246 22.77 -8.51 0.36
C LYS A 246 21.29 -8.13 0.22
N ARG A 247 20.65 -7.66 1.31
CA ARG A 247 19.24 -7.23 1.27
C ARG A 247 19.09 -5.93 0.45
N LEU A 248 19.99 -4.97 0.63
CA LEU A 248 19.94 -3.71 -0.13
C LEU A 248 20.13 -3.92 -1.63
N GLU A 249 20.96 -4.87 -2.06
CA GLU A 249 21.09 -5.21 -3.48
C GLU A 249 19.76 -5.61 -4.11
N ASN A 250 18.92 -6.38 -3.40
CA ASN A 250 17.59 -6.76 -3.85
C ASN A 250 16.60 -5.58 -3.78
N LEU A 251 16.58 -4.87 -2.65
CA LEU A 251 15.64 -3.77 -2.43
C LEU A 251 15.82 -2.62 -3.42
N ARG A 252 17.07 -2.32 -3.80
CA ARG A 252 17.38 -1.24 -4.75
C ARG A 252 16.86 -1.47 -6.17
N GLN A 253 16.58 -2.72 -6.54
CA GLN A 253 16.02 -3.07 -7.85
C GLN A 253 14.55 -2.66 -8.01
N MET A 254 13.89 -2.23 -6.92
CA MET A 254 12.50 -1.80 -6.98
C MET A 254 12.31 -0.54 -7.82
N PRO A 255 11.29 -0.50 -8.69
CA PRO A 255 11.00 0.66 -9.55
C PRO A 255 10.25 1.78 -8.79
N TYR A 256 10.35 1.83 -7.46
CA TYR A 256 9.70 2.84 -6.62
C TYR A 256 10.73 3.88 -6.15
N ASP A 257 10.52 5.12 -6.48
CA ASP A 257 11.43 6.24 -6.15
C ASP A 257 10.83 7.22 -5.15
N ALA A 258 9.74 7.88 -5.50
CA ALA A 258 9.07 8.82 -4.60
C ALA A 258 8.25 8.12 -3.51
N GLU A 259 7.78 6.89 -3.75
CA GLU A 259 6.91 6.15 -2.85
C GLU A 259 7.65 5.51 -1.68
N ILE A 260 8.91 5.12 -1.87
CA ILE A 260 9.66 4.27 -0.92
C ILE A 260 10.96 4.93 -0.47
N GLU A 261 11.30 4.69 0.80
CA GLU A 261 12.57 4.98 1.43
C GLU A 261 13.11 3.73 2.14
N PHE A 262 14.42 3.61 2.26
CA PHE A 262 15.12 2.61 3.09
C PHE A 262 15.76 3.32 4.27
N ALA A 263 15.17 3.20 5.46
CA ALA A 263 15.73 3.76 6.68
C ALA A 263 16.54 2.70 7.42
N ILE A 264 17.83 2.90 7.54
CA ILE A 264 18.77 1.94 8.13
C ILE A 264 19.34 2.52 9.42
N SER A 265 19.12 1.82 10.52
CA SER A 265 19.71 2.12 11.81
C SER A 265 20.79 1.10 12.14
N LYS A 266 22.04 1.49 11.97
CA LYS A 266 23.21 0.65 12.27
C LYS A 266 23.54 0.73 13.75
N ASN A 267 23.55 -0.39 14.42
CA ASN A 267 23.90 -0.58 15.80
C ASN A 267 25.14 -1.49 15.91
N GLY A 268 25.97 -1.27 16.90
CA GLY A 268 27.21 -2.03 17.11
C GLY A 268 28.43 -1.44 16.38
N THR A 269 29.63 -1.73 16.90
CA THR A 269 30.91 -1.15 16.44
C THR A 269 32.02 -2.20 16.23
N ALA A 270 31.74 -3.49 16.45
CA ALA A 270 32.76 -4.52 16.47
C ALA A 270 32.97 -5.20 15.11
N LEU A 271 31.87 -5.61 14.44
CA LEU A 271 31.92 -6.45 13.26
C LEU A 271 31.40 -5.72 12.00
N TYR A 272 31.86 -6.16 10.82
CA TYR A 272 31.37 -5.73 9.51
C TYR A 272 31.42 -4.21 9.25
N GLN A 273 32.43 -3.51 9.79
CA GLN A 273 32.51 -2.05 9.68
C GLN A 273 32.75 -1.57 8.24
N GLU A 274 33.48 -2.35 7.43
CA GLU A 274 33.73 -2.02 6.02
C GLU A 274 32.47 -2.20 5.17
N GLU A 275 31.66 -3.22 5.47
CA GLU A 275 30.35 -3.42 4.84
C GLU A 275 29.39 -2.28 5.18
N TYR A 276 29.36 -1.83 6.42
CA TYR A 276 28.55 -0.69 6.83
C TYR A 276 29.02 0.63 6.19
N LYS A 277 30.32 0.84 6.03
CA LYS A 277 30.83 1.98 5.26
C LYS A 277 30.39 1.90 3.78
N SER A 278 30.37 0.70 3.21
CA SER A 278 29.93 0.49 1.85
C SER A 278 28.46 0.90 1.67
N VAL A 279 27.59 0.64 2.66
CA VAL A 279 26.18 1.08 2.65
C VAL A 279 26.07 2.59 2.49
N SER A 280 26.84 3.36 3.24
CA SER A 280 26.80 4.84 3.18
C SER A 280 27.31 5.41 1.85
N SER A 281 28.00 4.60 1.05
CA SER A 281 28.56 4.97 -0.25
C SER A 281 27.69 4.53 -1.44
N ILE A 282 26.58 3.84 -1.19
CA ILE A 282 25.68 3.38 -2.25
C ILE A 282 25.01 4.61 -2.90
N PRO A 283 25.11 4.77 -4.23
CA PRO A 283 24.51 5.90 -4.94
C PRO A 283 23.01 5.69 -5.17
N ASP A 284 22.23 5.67 -4.08
CA ASP A 284 20.76 5.53 -4.09
C ASP A 284 20.20 6.45 -3.00
N ALA A 285 19.65 7.58 -3.41
CA ALA A 285 19.15 8.61 -2.49
C ALA A 285 17.90 8.19 -1.69
N ARG A 286 17.34 7.00 -1.94
CA ARG A 286 16.30 6.41 -1.09
C ARG A 286 16.87 5.88 0.23
N ILE A 287 18.20 5.68 0.32
CA ILE A 287 18.85 5.16 1.52
C ILE A 287 19.07 6.30 2.52
N ASN A 288 18.42 6.18 3.67
CA ASN A 288 18.61 7.03 4.82
C ASN A 288 19.33 6.22 5.91
N TYR A 289 20.63 6.43 6.05
CA TYR A 289 21.50 5.64 6.92
C TYR A 289 21.94 6.44 8.14
N LYS A 290 21.78 5.84 9.32
CA LYS A 290 22.29 6.38 10.58
C LYS A 290 23.05 5.32 11.36
N GLY A 291 24.30 5.58 11.67
CA GLY A 291 25.14 4.77 12.57
C GLY A 291 25.16 5.34 13.98
N TYR A 292 25.28 4.47 14.98
CA TYR A 292 25.45 4.81 16.39
C TYR A 292 26.79 4.31 16.90
N ASP A 293 27.44 5.14 17.71
CA ASP A 293 28.70 4.78 18.39
C ASP A 293 28.45 3.98 19.67
N GLU A 294 27.24 4.09 20.21
CA GLU A 294 26.77 3.34 21.37
C GLU A 294 25.92 2.14 20.92
N THR A 295 25.96 1.07 21.69
CA THR A 295 25.12 -0.09 21.44
C THR A 295 23.72 0.17 21.99
N LEU A 296 22.74 0.30 21.09
CA LEU A 296 21.33 0.39 21.43
C LEU A 296 20.75 -1.00 21.70
N THR A 297 19.73 -1.07 22.52
CA THR A 297 18.91 -2.30 22.58
C THR A 297 18.15 -2.50 21.27
N ALA A 298 17.67 -3.72 21.03
CA ALA A 298 16.93 -4.04 19.79
C ALA A 298 15.73 -3.09 19.59
N TRP A 299 15.00 -2.78 20.65
CA TRP A 299 13.85 -1.88 20.60
C TRP A 299 14.24 -0.44 20.27
N TYR A 300 15.26 0.11 20.93
CA TYR A 300 15.70 1.46 20.65
C TYR A 300 16.33 1.58 19.26
N ASN A 301 16.90 0.50 18.72
CA ASN A 301 17.32 0.45 17.34
C ASN A 301 16.13 0.53 16.37
N CYS A 302 15.02 -0.18 16.65
CA CYS A 302 13.77 -0.05 15.89
C CYS A 302 13.17 1.37 16.00
N LYS A 303 13.16 1.96 17.20
CA LYS A 303 12.71 3.36 17.39
C LYS A 303 13.58 4.35 16.62
N SER A 304 14.88 4.11 16.52
CA SER A 304 15.78 4.92 15.70
C SER A 304 15.38 4.89 14.23
N VAL A 305 15.00 3.73 13.71
CA VAL A 305 14.44 3.63 12.35
C VAL A 305 13.18 4.50 12.22
N MET A 306 12.26 4.42 13.18
CA MET A 306 11.04 5.25 13.19
C MET A 306 11.32 6.75 13.23
N GLN A 307 12.44 7.18 13.88
CA GLN A 307 12.86 8.58 13.96
C GLN A 307 13.39 9.12 12.64
N ILE A 308 14.23 8.34 11.96
CA ILE A 308 14.87 8.77 10.71
C ILE A 308 13.98 8.60 9.48
N ALA A 309 12.94 7.79 9.56
CA ALA A 309 12.00 7.54 8.47
C ALA A 309 11.28 8.81 8.02
N ALA A 310 11.18 9.03 6.71
CA ALA A 310 10.36 10.08 6.10
C ALA A 310 8.94 9.62 5.78
N GLY A 311 8.73 8.32 5.55
CA GLY A 311 7.45 7.75 5.12
C GLY A 311 6.28 7.97 6.08
N LYS A 312 5.09 8.05 5.51
CA LYS A 312 3.85 8.06 6.30
C LYS A 312 3.70 6.78 7.12
N PHE A 313 4.08 5.66 6.54
CA PHE A 313 4.13 4.36 7.18
C PHE A 313 5.55 3.82 7.23
N VAL A 314 5.85 3.01 8.24
CA VAL A 314 7.15 2.34 8.40
C VAL A 314 6.93 0.85 8.56
N LEU A 315 7.48 0.07 7.62
CA LEU A 315 7.57 -1.39 7.69
C LEU A 315 8.88 -1.75 8.40
N ILE A 316 8.82 -2.44 9.52
CA ILE A 316 10.01 -2.96 10.18
C ILE A 316 10.38 -4.31 9.57
N VAL A 317 11.65 -4.45 9.18
CA VAL A 317 12.22 -5.67 8.59
C VAL A 317 13.56 -5.95 9.25
N SER A 318 13.76 -7.17 9.76
CA SER A 318 15.08 -7.61 10.23
C SER A 318 16.07 -7.66 9.06
N ASP A 319 17.35 -7.39 9.33
CA ASP A 319 18.44 -7.50 8.35
C ASP A 319 18.66 -8.94 7.82
N GLU A 320 18.06 -9.94 8.46
CA GLU A 320 18.08 -11.35 8.03
C GLU A 320 16.88 -11.73 7.14
N ASP A 321 15.82 -10.92 7.08
CA ASP A 321 14.61 -11.23 6.35
C ASP A 321 14.58 -10.59 4.95
N ASP A 322 13.83 -11.20 4.03
CA ASP A 322 13.63 -10.70 2.69
C ASP A 322 12.23 -10.12 2.49
N VAL A 323 12.17 -8.93 1.88
CA VAL A 323 10.91 -8.34 1.41
C VAL A 323 10.54 -8.93 0.05
N ILE A 324 9.33 -9.43 -0.08
CA ILE A 324 8.78 -9.93 -1.34
C ILE A 324 8.36 -8.74 -2.21
N ILE A 325 9.23 -8.35 -3.14
CA ILE A 325 9.06 -7.15 -3.96
C ILE A 325 7.73 -7.15 -4.74
N SER A 326 7.31 -8.31 -5.26
CA SER A 326 6.05 -8.43 -5.99
C SER A 326 4.79 -8.18 -5.14
N ALA A 327 4.90 -8.26 -3.81
CA ALA A 327 3.81 -7.96 -2.89
C ALA A 327 3.72 -6.47 -2.51
N LEU A 328 4.76 -5.68 -2.78
CA LEU A 328 4.81 -4.27 -2.36
C LEU A 328 3.71 -3.43 -3.01
N GLU A 329 3.40 -3.65 -4.27
CA GLU A 329 2.33 -2.91 -4.93
C GLU A 329 0.98 -3.10 -4.22
N HIS A 330 0.69 -4.32 -3.77
CA HIS A 330 -0.50 -4.60 -2.96
C HIS A 330 -0.51 -3.76 -1.67
N TYR A 331 0.61 -3.76 -0.92
CA TYR A 331 0.68 -2.99 0.33
C TYR A 331 0.64 -1.48 0.11
N LEU A 332 1.25 -0.96 -0.95
CA LEU A 332 1.13 0.44 -1.30
C LEU A 332 -0.34 0.81 -1.60
N LYS A 333 -1.08 -0.05 -2.32
CA LYS A 333 -2.53 0.11 -2.55
C LYS A 333 -3.31 0.11 -1.23
N VAL A 334 -3.05 -0.85 -0.35
CA VAL A 334 -3.67 -0.93 0.98
C VAL A 334 -3.44 0.36 1.77
N LEU A 335 -2.18 0.77 1.93
CA LEU A 335 -1.79 1.92 2.74
C LEU A 335 -2.35 3.26 2.22
N SER A 336 -2.57 3.37 0.92
CA SER A 336 -3.18 4.57 0.31
C SER A 336 -4.71 4.56 0.36
N SER A 337 -5.32 3.37 0.37
CA SER A 337 -6.79 3.23 0.27
C SER A 337 -7.51 3.40 1.60
N TYR A 338 -6.86 3.09 2.71
CA TYR A 338 -7.44 3.17 4.05
C TYR A 338 -6.93 4.43 4.78
N THR A 339 -7.81 5.37 5.06
CA THR A 339 -7.46 6.68 5.62
C THR A 339 -7.09 6.64 7.10
N ASP A 340 -7.69 5.71 7.86
CA ASP A 340 -7.60 5.68 9.32
C ASP A 340 -6.68 4.60 9.88
N LEU A 341 -5.95 3.87 9.03
CA LEU A 341 -4.99 2.87 9.50
C LEU A 341 -3.99 3.44 10.51
N ALA A 342 -3.83 2.75 11.62
CA ALA A 342 -2.74 2.97 12.57
C ALA A 342 -1.65 1.91 12.42
N MET A 343 -2.04 0.69 12.08
CA MET A 343 -1.12 -0.43 11.93
C MET A 343 -1.64 -1.44 10.92
N VAL A 344 -0.71 -2.06 10.20
CA VAL A 344 -0.95 -3.26 9.38
C VAL A 344 0.00 -4.36 9.84
N ARG A 345 -0.52 -5.56 9.98
CA ARG A 345 0.28 -6.78 10.08
C ARG A 345 0.25 -7.51 8.75
N ALA A 346 1.38 -7.48 8.07
CA ALA A 346 1.59 -8.26 6.86
C ALA A 346 1.84 -9.73 7.21
N LYS A 347 1.34 -10.64 6.36
CA LYS A 347 1.70 -12.04 6.45
C LYS A 347 3.20 -12.23 6.24
N THR A 348 3.79 -13.10 7.06
CA THR A 348 5.18 -13.54 6.91
C THR A 348 5.21 -15.01 6.52
N CYS A 349 6.10 -15.39 5.60
CA CYS A 349 6.32 -16.77 5.22
C CYS A 349 7.32 -17.44 6.18
N VAL A 350 7.04 -17.32 7.47
CA VAL A 350 7.78 -17.96 8.56
C VAL A 350 6.91 -19.04 9.19
N GLN A 351 7.53 -20.02 9.83
CA GLN A 351 6.87 -21.19 10.42
C GLN A 351 5.74 -20.80 11.41
N TYR A 352 5.80 -19.58 11.97
CA TYR A 352 4.89 -19.13 13.03
C TYR A 352 3.84 -18.12 12.57
N SER A 353 3.68 -17.92 11.26
CA SER A 353 2.65 -17.00 10.76
C SER A 353 1.25 -17.56 11.04
N THR A 354 0.41 -16.77 11.67
CA THR A 354 -0.97 -17.12 12.01
C THR A 354 -2.02 -16.42 11.15
N ILE A 355 -1.58 -15.61 10.15
CA ILE A 355 -2.48 -14.83 9.31
C ILE A 355 -2.92 -15.66 8.11
N ASP A 356 -4.12 -16.27 8.21
CA ASP A 356 -4.69 -17.11 7.15
C ASP A 356 -5.67 -16.37 6.23
N ARG A 357 -6.23 -15.27 6.72
CA ARG A 357 -7.18 -14.43 5.99
C ARG A 357 -6.99 -12.96 6.34
N THR A 358 -7.38 -12.07 5.42
CA THR A 358 -7.38 -10.64 5.66
C THR A 358 -8.52 -10.26 6.61
N MET A 359 -8.19 -9.53 7.69
CA MET A 359 -9.13 -9.08 8.72
C MET A 359 -8.92 -7.60 9.01
N TYR A 360 -10.00 -6.85 8.95
CA TYR A 360 -10.00 -5.41 9.21
C TYR A 360 -10.78 -5.11 10.50
N TYR A 361 -10.16 -4.37 11.41
CA TYR A 361 -10.71 -4.04 12.71
C TYR A 361 -10.76 -2.53 12.91
N LYS A 362 -11.90 -2.04 13.33
CA LYS A 362 -12.10 -0.62 13.61
C LYS A 362 -11.38 -0.18 14.87
N LYS A 363 -10.92 1.05 14.88
CA LYS A 363 -10.32 1.75 16.02
C LYS A 363 -11.03 1.45 17.35
N GLY A 364 -10.27 1.32 18.42
CA GLY A 364 -10.74 1.06 19.77
C GLY A 364 -10.75 -0.44 20.13
N LYS A 365 -11.73 -0.89 20.92
CA LYS A 365 -11.79 -2.28 21.43
C LYS A 365 -11.72 -3.36 20.35
N GLU A 366 -12.24 -3.08 19.16
CA GLU A 366 -12.20 -4.03 18.04
C GLU A 366 -10.76 -4.22 17.54
N ALA A 367 -10.06 -3.12 17.24
CA ALA A 367 -8.65 -3.16 16.82
C ALA A 367 -7.75 -3.75 17.91
N LEU A 368 -7.96 -3.40 19.17
CA LEU A 368 -7.22 -3.92 20.29
C LEU A 368 -7.40 -5.44 20.41
N LEU A 369 -8.62 -5.90 20.56
CA LEU A 369 -8.88 -7.32 20.74
C LEU A 369 -8.60 -8.14 19.48
N GLY A 370 -8.78 -7.58 18.26
CA GLY A 370 -8.43 -8.24 17.01
C GLY A 370 -6.98 -8.64 16.95
N GLY A 371 -6.08 -7.73 17.32
CA GLY A 371 -4.65 -7.92 17.16
C GLY A 371 -3.88 -8.28 18.43
N PHE A 372 -4.46 -8.12 19.62
CA PHE A 372 -3.75 -8.35 20.88
C PHE A 372 -3.18 -9.76 20.96
N LEU A 373 -1.86 -9.87 21.09
CA LEU A 373 -1.10 -11.12 21.13
C LEU A 373 -1.27 -12.03 19.90
N GLY A 374 -1.65 -11.47 18.76
CA GLY A 374 -1.65 -12.14 17.46
C GLY A 374 -0.25 -12.56 17.01
N GLN A 375 0.10 -12.24 15.76
CA GLN A 375 1.45 -12.50 15.25
C GLN A 375 2.48 -11.64 15.97
N ASN A 376 3.47 -12.27 16.58
CA ASN A 376 4.51 -11.61 17.38
C ASN A 376 5.87 -11.50 16.67
N TYR A 377 5.93 -11.78 15.38
CA TYR A 377 7.15 -11.59 14.59
C TYR A 377 7.31 -10.10 14.26
N MET A 378 8.46 -9.51 14.55
CA MET A 378 8.65 -8.07 14.38
C MET A 378 8.67 -7.65 12.92
N SER A 379 9.32 -8.42 12.03
CA SER A 379 9.27 -8.19 10.60
C SER A 379 7.85 -8.34 10.07
N GLY A 380 7.45 -7.43 9.18
CA GLY A 380 6.09 -7.36 8.64
C GLY A 380 5.12 -6.51 9.45
N ALA A 381 5.55 -5.88 10.54
CA ALA A 381 4.78 -4.84 11.21
C ALA A 381 4.93 -3.51 10.46
N ILE A 382 3.81 -2.92 10.04
CA ILE A 382 3.75 -1.62 9.37
C ILE A 382 3.01 -0.65 10.28
N TYR A 383 3.70 0.37 10.72
CA TYR A 383 3.19 1.38 11.65
C TYR A 383 2.93 2.70 10.94
N HIS A 384 1.81 3.35 11.20
CA HIS A 384 1.63 4.76 10.82
C HIS A 384 2.52 5.62 11.70
N ARG A 385 3.57 6.22 11.13
CA ARG A 385 4.66 6.87 11.85
C ARG A 385 4.20 7.95 12.84
N GLU A 386 3.32 8.84 12.41
CA GLU A 386 2.82 9.92 13.28
C GLU A 386 1.97 9.39 14.45
N LYS A 387 1.10 8.39 14.17
CA LYS A 387 0.27 7.76 15.19
C LYS A 387 1.11 6.98 16.20
N PHE A 388 2.20 6.35 15.75
CA PHE A 388 3.16 5.66 16.62
C PHE A 388 3.72 6.61 17.68
N TRP A 389 4.23 7.77 17.29
CA TRP A 389 4.77 8.74 18.25
C TRP A 389 3.71 9.38 19.15
N LYS A 390 2.48 9.53 18.64
CA LYS A 390 1.36 10.05 19.44
C LYS A 390 0.71 9.02 20.36
N SER A 391 1.03 7.74 20.23
CA SER A 391 0.41 6.66 21.02
C SER A 391 0.86 6.61 22.48
N GLY A 392 1.85 7.42 22.85
CA GLY A 392 2.41 7.40 24.19
C GLY A 392 3.47 6.32 24.41
N VAL A 393 4.02 5.75 23.35
CA VAL A 393 5.04 4.68 23.42
C VAL A 393 6.24 5.08 24.30
N ASP A 394 6.68 6.34 24.26
CA ASP A 394 7.79 6.80 25.09
C ASP A 394 7.47 6.77 26.58
N VAL A 395 6.22 7.10 26.96
CA VAL A 395 5.76 7.04 28.37
C VAL A 395 5.77 5.60 28.88
N TRP A 396 5.37 4.67 28.01
CA TRP A 396 5.36 3.24 28.34
C TRP A 396 6.78 2.68 28.43
N ASP A 397 7.69 3.10 27.55
CA ASP A 397 9.11 2.75 27.62
C ASP A 397 9.75 3.21 28.94
N GLU A 398 9.55 4.48 29.33
CA GLU A 398 10.06 5.01 30.58
C GLU A 398 9.56 4.24 31.81
N LYS A 399 8.31 3.73 31.74
CA LYS A 399 7.70 3.05 32.88
C LYS A 399 8.08 1.58 32.97
N TYR A 400 8.19 0.88 31.82
CA TYR A 400 8.20 -0.58 31.81
C TYR A 400 9.42 -1.23 31.15
N TYR A 401 10.18 -0.51 30.32
CA TYR A 401 11.16 -1.16 29.46
C TYR A 401 12.27 -1.89 30.22
N GLU A 402 12.76 -1.34 31.31
CA GLU A 402 13.85 -1.92 32.09
C GLU A 402 13.36 -2.91 33.17
N ASP A 403 12.21 -2.64 33.79
CA ASP A 403 11.74 -3.31 35.00
C ASP A 403 10.64 -4.36 34.74
N ASN A 404 10.11 -4.46 33.51
CA ASN A 404 9.03 -5.37 33.16
C ASN A 404 9.46 -6.33 32.04
N SER A 405 9.58 -7.61 32.37
CA SER A 405 10.10 -8.60 31.44
C SER A 405 9.21 -8.83 30.21
N PHE A 406 7.89 -8.67 30.33
CA PHE A 406 6.98 -8.79 29.20
C PHE A 406 7.17 -7.61 28.23
N TYR A 407 7.12 -6.40 28.74
CA TYR A 407 7.29 -5.20 27.91
C TYR A 407 8.70 -5.14 27.32
N GLY A 408 9.74 -5.42 28.09
CA GLY A 408 11.14 -5.38 27.64
C GLY A 408 11.42 -6.35 26.48
N PHE A 409 10.78 -7.53 26.46
CA PHE A 409 10.92 -8.49 25.34
C PHE A 409 9.97 -8.21 24.18
N TYR A 410 8.78 -7.66 24.42
CA TYR A 410 7.73 -7.49 23.41
C TYR A 410 7.17 -6.07 23.29
N PRO A 411 8.00 -5.01 23.32
CA PRO A 411 7.50 -3.64 23.19
C PRO A 411 6.78 -3.42 21.86
N HIS A 412 7.21 -4.08 20.79
CA HIS A 412 6.56 -4.05 19.48
C HIS A 412 5.14 -4.66 19.48
N ALA A 413 4.89 -5.68 20.31
CA ALA A 413 3.55 -6.24 20.46
C ALA A 413 2.66 -5.30 21.29
N TRP A 414 3.23 -4.60 22.29
CA TRP A 414 2.50 -3.61 23.06
C TRP A 414 2.18 -2.35 22.25
N CYS A 415 3.02 -1.96 21.30
CA CYS A 415 2.73 -0.88 20.37
C CYS A 415 1.40 -1.07 19.65
N GLN A 416 1.03 -2.29 19.31
CA GLN A 416 -0.27 -2.58 18.71
C GLN A 416 -1.42 -2.24 19.65
N VAL A 417 -1.26 -2.52 20.96
CA VAL A 417 -2.24 -2.14 21.98
C VAL A 417 -2.42 -0.63 22.01
N LEU A 418 -1.30 0.12 22.08
CA LEU A 418 -1.31 1.57 22.12
C LEU A 418 -1.89 2.18 20.83
N LEU A 419 -1.60 1.60 19.69
CA LEU A 419 -2.07 2.06 18.39
C LEU A 419 -3.56 1.77 18.14
N SER A 420 -4.16 0.84 18.85
CA SER A 420 -5.58 0.52 18.73
C SER A 420 -6.49 1.72 19.02
N ASP A 421 -6.04 2.65 19.87
CA ASP A 421 -6.74 3.90 20.17
C ASP A 421 -6.40 5.05 19.19
N MET A 422 -5.46 4.82 18.29
CA MET A 422 -5.01 5.82 17.32
C MET A 422 -5.64 5.65 15.94
N GLY A 423 -6.12 4.45 15.60
CA GLY A 423 -6.72 4.15 14.31
C GLY A 423 -7.05 2.68 14.11
N ASP A 424 -7.45 2.38 12.88
CA ASP A 424 -7.85 1.05 12.46
C ASP A 424 -6.64 0.10 12.37
N TYR A 425 -6.89 -1.19 12.53
CA TYR A 425 -5.91 -2.26 12.42
C TYR A 425 -6.27 -3.24 11.30
N LEU A 426 -5.30 -3.63 10.51
CA LEU A 426 -5.46 -4.61 9.43
C LEU A 426 -4.46 -5.75 9.60
N GLU A 427 -4.95 -6.99 9.58
CA GLU A 427 -4.15 -8.18 9.27
C GLU A 427 -4.35 -8.54 7.81
N ASP A 428 -3.26 -8.61 7.04
CA ASP A 428 -3.32 -8.90 5.61
C ASP A 428 -2.66 -10.25 5.30
N ASN A 429 -3.36 -11.10 4.55
CA ASN A 429 -2.90 -12.45 4.25
C ASN A 429 -1.99 -12.54 2.99
N VAL A 430 -1.66 -11.41 2.37
CA VAL A 430 -0.65 -11.36 1.31
C VAL A 430 0.74 -11.44 1.94
N CYS A 431 1.54 -12.43 1.54
CA CYS A 431 2.87 -12.63 2.09
C CYS A 431 3.83 -11.52 1.63
N LEU A 432 4.32 -10.70 2.59
CA LEU A 432 5.25 -9.60 2.34
C LEU A 432 6.68 -9.94 2.72
N ILE A 433 6.86 -10.76 3.74
CA ILE A 433 8.17 -11.09 4.31
C ILE A 433 8.41 -12.58 4.18
N SER A 434 9.57 -12.96 3.66
CA SER A 434 10.09 -14.33 3.76
C SER A 434 11.27 -14.37 4.73
N GLU A 435 11.34 -15.44 5.51
CA GLU A 435 12.49 -15.72 6.34
C GLU A 435 13.71 -15.88 5.43
N GLY A 436 14.76 -15.13 5.72
CA GLY A 436 16.02 -15.23 5.02
C GLY A 436 16.91 -16.38 5.52
N ASP A 437 18.15 -16.43 5.04
CA ASP A 437 19.15 -17.37 5.54
C ASP A 437 19.37 -17.10 7.03
N SER A 438 19.10 -18.10 7.87
CA SER A 438 19.21 -17.91 9.31
C SER A 438 20.66 -17.58 9.68
N ALA A 439 20.86 -16.38 10.18
CA ALA A 439 22.13 -15.95 10.78
C ALA A 439 22.45 -16.70 12.08
N TYR A 440 21.67 -17.73 12.41
CA TYR A 440 21.60 -18.35 13.72
C TYR A 440 22.91 -19.05 14.12
N GLU A 441 23.51 -19.81 13.21
CA GLU A 441 24.78 -20.47 13.48
C GLU A 441 25.94 -19.49 13.49
N ASP A 442 25.92 -18.50 12.58
CA ASP A 442 26.89 -17.41 12.53
C ASP A 442 26.82 -16.53 13.79
N MET A 443 25.63 -16.29 14.33
CA MET A 443 25.42 -15.53 15.56
C MET A 443 26.03 -16.22 16.77
N LYS A 444 25.89 -17.53 16.93
CA LYS A 444 26.50 -18.28 18.03
C LYS A 444 28.01 -18.10 18.05
N GLU A 445 28.65 -18.19 16.89
CA GLU A 445 30.09 -18.05 16.74
C GLU A 445 30.53 -16.62 17.00
N GLN A 446 29.83 -15.63 16.47
CA GLN A 446 30.12 -14.20 16.61
C GLN A 446 29.95 -13.70 18.07
N TYR A 447 28.88 -14.12 18.76
CA TYR A 447 28.67 -13.76 20.18
C TYR A 447 29.72 -14.40 21.09
N SER A 448 30.20 -15.58 20.74
CA SER A 448 31.29 -16.22 21.48
C SER A 448 32.63 -15.45 21.33
N GLN A 449 32.82 -14.75 20.21
CA GLN A 449 34.04 -13.97 19.91
C GLN A 449 34.01 -12.56 20.47
N THR A 450 32.85 -11.91 20.56
CA THR A 450 32.76 -10.49 20.94
C THR A 450 32.64 -10.24 22.43
N GLY A 451 32.32 -11.24 23.24
CA GLY A 451 32.20 -11.11 24.71
C GLY A 451 31.16 -10.07 25.17
N ASN A 452 30.19 -9.74 24.35
CA ASN A 452 29.30 -8.61 24.52
C ASN A 452 28.14 -8.93 25.47
N SER A 453 27.81 -8.02 26.40
CA SER A 453 26.74 -8.15 27.40
C SER A 453 25.34 -8.33 26.81
N LEU A 454 25.11 -7.89 25.56
CA LEU A 454 23.90 -8.20 24.81
C LEU A 454 23.67 -9.71 24.61
N ALA A 455 24.76 -10.53 24.63
CA ALA A 455 24.66 -11.98 24.67
C ALA A 455 23.93 -12.51 25.92
N GLU A 456 23.80 -11.71 26.98
CA GLU A 456 23.06 -12.13 28.17
C GLU A 456 21.56 -12.30 27.91
N ASN A 457 20.98 -11.45 27.07
CA ASN A 457 19.56 -11.58 26.68
C ASN A 457 19.33 -12.67 25.62
N LEU A 458 20.41 -13.13 24.96
CA LEU A 458 20.40 -14.22 23.98
C LEU A 458 20.98 -15.51 24.56
N LYS A 459 21.10 -15.62 25.89
CA LYS A 459 21.48 -16.87 26.53
C LYS A 459 20.54 -17.98 26.08
N TRP A 460 21.16 -19.11 25.77
CA TRP A 460 20.45 -20.33 25.42
C TRP A 460 20.46 -21.27 26.60
N ASP A 461 19.29 -21.72 26.93
CA ASP A 461 19.11 -22.84 27.85
C ASP A 461 18.29 -23.91 27.14
N ARG A 462 18.65 -25.19 27.33
CA ARG A 462 17.94 -26.32 26.72
C ARG A 462 17.78 -26.22 25.18
N ASN A 463 18.70 -25.58 24.48
CA ASN A 463 18.63 -25.25 23.04
C ASN A 463 17.42 -24.39 22.63
N ILE A 464 16.93 -23.55 23.52
CA ILE A 464 15.96 -22.49 23.24
C ILE A 464 16.46 -21.16 23.83
N PRO A 465 16.05 -20.00 23.28
CA PRO A 465 16.35 -18.71 23.87
C PRO A 465 15.80 -18.62 25.30
N VAL A 466 16.53 -18.02 26.23
CA VAL A 466 16.13 -17.90 27.63
C VAL A 466 14.74 -17.26 27.77
N TYR A 467 14.43 -16.25 26.93
CA TYR A 467 13.12 -15.60 26.94
C TYR A 467 11.96 -16.54 26.56
N ALA A 468 12.23 -17.69 25.94
CA ALA A 468 11.23 -18.69 25.55
C ALA A 468 11.09 -19.83 26.55
N THR A 469 11.92 -19.88 27.62
CA THR A 469 11.82 -20.87 28.67
C THR A 469 10.53 -20.73 29.47
N TRP A 470 10.08 -21.80 30.12
CA TRP A 470 8.88 -21.76 30.97
C TRP A 470 9.03 -20.78 32.12
N GLU A 471 10.20 -20.77 32.76
CA GLU A 471 10.53 -19.82 33.83
C GLU A 471 10.33 -18.38 33.39
N SER A 472 10.90 -18.04 32.24
CA SER A 472 10.77 -16.68 31.66
C SER A 472 9.32 -16.38 31.22
N ARG A 473 8.58 -17.38 30.70
CA ARG A 473 7.17 -17.19 30.32
C ARG A 473 6.27 -16.95 31.55
N ILE A 474 6.54 -17.58 32.65
CA ILE A 474 5.82 -17.34 33.91
C ILE A 474 6.05 -15.91 34.38
N GLU A 475 7.29 -15.44 34.38
CA GLU A 475 7.62 -14.06 34.73
C GLU A 475 7.01 -13.03 33.79
N GLN A 476 7.16 -13.22 32.48
CA GLN A 476 6.51 -12.39 31.50
C GLN A 476 5.00 -12.32 31.63
N HIS A 477 4.36 -13.44 32.00
CA HIS A 477 2.91 -13.45 32.26
C HIS A 477 2.54 -12.56 33.44
N LYS A 478 3.28 -12.65 34.56
CA LYS A 478 3.06 -11.81 35.74
C LYS A 478 3.19 -10.32 35.40
N ASP A 479 4.24 -9.98 34.68
CA ASP A 479 4.55 -8.60 34.29
C ASP A 479 3.53 -8.05 33.29
N ALA A 480 3.03 -8.90 32.36
CA ALA A 480 1.96 -8.52 31.45
C ALA A 480 0.67 -8.12 32.15
N LEU A 481 0.37 -8.72 33.33
CA LEU A 481 -0.84 -8.37 34.10
C LEU A 481 -0.80 -6.90 34.55
N GLU A 482 0.37 -6.36 34.90
CA GLU A 482 0.52 -4.94 35.28
C GLU A 482 0.26 -4.02 34.07
N CYS A 483 0.86 -4.34 32.94
CA CYS A 483 0.62 -3.58 31.70
C CYS A 483 -0.85 -3.57 31.31
N ILE A 484 -1.53 -4.73 31.40
CA ILE A 484 -2.96 -4.85 31.09
C ILE A 484 -3.81 -4.02 32.06
N HIS A 485 -3.52 -4.10 33.36
CA HIS A 485 -4.25 -3.35 34.38
C HIS A 485 -4.16 -1.84 34.15
N ASP A 486 -2.96 -1.35 33.96
CA ASP A 486 -2.71 0.07 33.72
C ASP A 486 -3.34 0.57 32.43
N PHE A 487 -3.25 -0.21 31.35
CA PHE A 487 -3.87 0.13 30.08
C PHE A 487 -5.41 0.14 30.16
N ALA A 488 -6.00 -0.85 30.83
CA ALA A 488 -7.45 -0.94 30.96
C ALA A 488 -8.06 0.23 31.74
N GLY A 489 -7.27 0.91 32.60
CA GLY A 489 -7.66 2.15 33.27
C GLY A 489 -8.98 2.09 34.03
N GLY A 490 -9.36 0.89 34.53
CA GLY A 490 -10.60 0.63 35.26
C GLY A 490 -11.75 0.06 34.41
N ASP A 491 -11.57 -0.13 33.09
CA ASP A 491 -12.54 -0.89 32.27
C ASP A 491 -12.39 -2.40 32.56
N LYS A 492 -13.16 -2.88 33.51
CA LYS A 492 -13.12 -4.29 34.00
C LYS A 492 -13.42 -5.32 32.92
N GLU A 493 -14.30 -5.01 31.98
CA GLU A 493 -14.63 -5.93 30.88
C GLU A 493 -13.46 -6.08 29.90
N LEU A 494 -12.82 -4.96 29.55
CA LEU A 494 -11.65 -4.95 28.71
C LEU A 494 -10.49 -5.70 29.39
N GLU A 495 -10.21 -5.35 30.62
CA GLU A 495 -9.18 -5.98 31.44
C GLU A 495 -9.32 -7.52 31.47
N LEU A 496 -10.51 -8.04 31.79
CA LEU A 496 -10.78 -9.47 31.81
C LEU A 496 -10.55 -10.14 30.44
N LYS A 497 -10.96 -9.51 29.33
CA LYS A 497 -10.73 -10.06 27.98
C LYS A 497 -9.24 -10.11 27.62
N MET A 498 -8.49 -9.10 28.00
CA MET A 498 -7.04 -9.07 27.76
C MET A 498 -6.32 -10.11 28.62
N LEU A 499 -6.68 -10.22 29.91
CA LEU A 499 -6.13 -11.22 30.83
C LEU A 499 -6.39 -12.66 30.35
N GLN A 500 -7.60 -12.95 29.89
CA GLN A 500 -7.93 -14.25 29.31
C GLN A 500 -7.05 -14.56 28.09
N ARG A 501 -6.90 -13.63 27.16
CA ARG A 501 -6.04 -13.82 25.98
C ARG A 501 -4.57 -13.99 26.34
N MET A 502 -4.09 -13.24 27.32
CA MET A 502 -2.73 -13.39 27.82
C MET A 502 -2.49 -14.77 28.40
N LEU A 503 -3.43 -15.29 29.21
CA LEU A 503 -3.37 -16.64 29.77
C LEU A 503 -3.32 -17.70 28.66
N GLU A 504 -4.24 -17.63 27.69
CA GLU A 504 -4.30 -18.55 26.56
C GLU A 504 -2.99 -18.52 25.74
N LYS A 505 -2.45 -17.33 25.49
CA LYS A 505 -1.19 -17.16 24.74
C LYS A 505 0.00 -17.73 25.51
N THR A 506 0.10 -17.49 26.82
CA THR A 506 1.20 -18.01 27.64
C THR A 506 1.17 -19.54 27.67
N VAL A 507 0.02 -20.14 27.89
CA VAL A 507 -0.14 -21.60 27.84
C VAL A 507 0.28 -22.17 26.49
N TYR A 508 -0.16 -21.54 25.37
CA TYR A 508 0.22 -21.94 24.02
C TYR A 508 1.74 -21.88 23.83
N LEU A 509 2.39 -20.80 24.26
CA LEU A 509 3.85 -20.65 24.11
C LEU A 509 4.63 -21.66 24.96
N MET A 510 4.15 -21.98 26.16
CA MET A 510 4.76 -23.02 27.01
C MET A 510 4.62 -24.42 26.39
N ILE A 511 3.47 -24.73 25.79
CA ILE A 511 3.25 -26.00 25.08
C ILE A 511 4.23 -26.20 23.94
N ASN A 512 4.55 -25.13 23.18
CA ASN A 512 5.44 -25.22 22.01
C ASN A 512 6.87 -25.66 22.35
N VAL A 513 7.32 -25.49 23.58
CA VAL A 513 8.67 -25.87 24.03
C VAL A 513 8.67 -26.96 25.10
N LYS A 514 7.51 -27.58 25.41
CA LYS A 514 7.35 -28.55 26.49
C LYS A 514 8.28 -29.75 26.40
N ASP A 515 8.65 -30.17 25.19
CA ASP A 515 9.54 -31.31 24.94
C ASP A 515 11.00 -31.06 25.37
N LYS A 516 11.33 -29.83 25.73
CA LYS A 516 12.64 -29.43 26.27
C LYS A 516 12.78 -29.62 27.77
N TYR A 517 11.72 -30.11 28.45
CA TYR A 517 11.64 -30.24 29.90
C TYR A 517 11.35 -31.68 30.34
N GLU A 518 11.98 -32.11 31.41
CA GLU A 518 11.69 -33.40 32.07
C GLU A 518 10.33 -33.37 32.75
N LEU A 519 9.68 -34.53 32.88
CA LEU A 519 8.31 -34.63 33.41
C LEU A 519 8.14 -34.04 34.83
N ASN A 520 9.10 -34.27 35.72
CA ASN A 520 9.01 -33.75 37.09
C ASN A 520 9.14 -32.23 37.13
N GLU A 521 10.03 -31.69 36.32
CA GLU A 521 10.24 -30.27 36.18
C GLU A 521 9.02 -29.59 35.51
N LYS A 522 8.44 -30.18 34.45
CA LYS A 522 7.17 -29.72 33.87
C LYS A 522 6.06 -29.63 34.94
N LYS A 523 5.93 -30.64 35.81
CA LYS A 523 4.93 -30.62 36.86
C LYS A 523 5.15 -29.48 37.87
N GLU A 524 6.38 -29.26 38.30
CA GLU A 524 6.73 -28.18 39.23
C GLU A 524 6.41 -26.82 38.61
N LEU A 525 6.90 -26.55 37.41
CA LEU A 525 6.70 -25.26 36.70
C LEU A 525 5.22 -25.04 36.33
N ALA A 526 4.49 -26.07 35.91
CA ALA A 526 3.06 -25.95 35.63
C ALA A 526 2.26 -25.60 36.89
N ASN A 527 2.58 -26.20 38.03
CA ASN A 527 1.96 -25.82 39.31
C ASN A 527 2.35 -24.41 39.74
N THR A 528 3.62 -24.04 39.65
CA THR A 528 4.08 -22.67 39.93
C THR A 528 3.34 -21.65 39.05
N PHE A 529 3.22 -21.91 37.75
CA PHE A 529 2.48 -21.04 36.84
C PHE A 529 1.03 -20.87 37.26
N VAL A 530 0.34 -21.98 37.55
CA VAL A 530 -1.07 -21.94 37.95
C VAL A 530 -1.23 -21.21 39.27
N ASP A 531 -0.43 -21.53 40.29
CA ASP A 531 -0.53 -20.93 41.63
C ASP A 531 -0.24 -19.42 41.59
N GLU A 532 0.84 -19.00 40.94
CA GLU A 532 1.22 -17.59 40.87
C GLU A 532 0.29 -16.76 39.95
N THR A 533 -0.15 -17.32 38.83
CA THR A 533 -1.10 -16.69 37.92
C THR A 533 -2.46 -16.51 38.62
N LEU A 534 -2.93 -17.52 39.33
CA LEU A 534 -4.23 -17.49 40.00
C LEU A 534 -4.32 -16.47 41.11
N LEU A 535 -3.28 -16.36 41.95
CA LEU A 535 -3.24 -15.35 42.99
C LEU A 535 -3.41 -13.93 42.44
N ARG A 536 -2.84 -13.66 41.28
CA ARG A 536 -2.97 -12.37 40.60
C ARG A 536 -4.30 -12.21 39.87
N LEU A 537 -4.79 -13.24 39.18
CA LEU A 537 -6.10 -13.20 38.51
C LEU A 537 -7.26 -13.06 39.51
N ASP A 538 -7.17 -13.71 40.71
CA ASP A 538 -8.14 -13.54 41.78
C ASP A 538 -8.17 -12.09 42.30
N ALA A 539 -7.02 -11.43 42.39
CA ALA A 539 -6.92 -10.02 42.76
C ALA A 539 -7.62 -9.09 41.77
N PHE A 540 -7.69 -9.48 40.50
CA PHE A 540 -8.42 -8.75 39.44
C PHE A 540 -9.88 -9.19 39.27
N GLY A 541 -10.35 -10.14 40.09
CA GLY A 541 -11.73 -10.64 40.06
C GLY A 541 -12.00 -11.71 39.00
N MET A 542 -10.94 -12.30 38.42
CA MET A 542 -11.00 -13.39 37.45
C MET A 542 -10.61 -14.72 38.13
N GLY A 543 -11.42 -15.20 39.06
CA GLY A 543 -11.20 -16.48 39.69
C GLY A 543 -11.34 -17.64 38.70
N LEU A 544 -10.30 -18.50 38.59
CA LEU A 544 -10.38 -19.75 37.86
C LEU A 544 -10.92 -20.88 38.73
N SER A 545 -11.85 -21.66 38.17
CA SER A 545 -12.33 -22.85 38.86
C SER A 545 -11.22 -23.92 38.99
N GLU A 546 -11.25 -24.78 40.02
CA GLU A 546 -10.31 -25.90 40.14
C GLU A 546 -10.27 -26.76 38.85
N LYS A 547 -11.42 -26.98 38.22
CA LYS A 547 -11.50 -27.68 36.94
C LYS A 547 -10.73 -26.98 35.82
N SER A 548 -10.72 -25.65 35.80
CA SER A 548 -9.95 -24.87 34.80
C SER A 548 -8.45 -24.96 35.07
N LYS A 549 -8.05 -24.95 36.34
CA LYS A 549 -6.68 -25.15 36.81
C LYS A 549 -6.13 -26.51 36.38
N ASP A 550 -6.88 -27.58 36.71
CA ASP A 550 -6.55 -28.95 36.32
C ASP A 550 -6.46 -29.09 34.79
N GLY A 551 -7.34 -28.39 34.07
CA GLY A 551 -7.33 -28.34 32.61
C GLY A 551 -6.04 -27.73 32.03
N ILE A 552 -5.58 -26.60 32.59
CA ILE A 552 -4.32 -25.94 32.17
C ILE A 552 -3.12 -26.86 32.46
N ILE A 553 -3.04 -27.41 33.67
CA ILE A 553 -1.96 -28.35 34.06
C ILE A 553 -1.96 -29.55 33.12
N SER A 554 -3.11 -30.13 32.82
CA SER A 554 -3.23 -31.26 31.91
C SER A 554 -2.73 -30.94 30.52
N GLN A 555 -3.03 -29.73 29.97
CA GLN A 555 -2.55 -29.29 28.66
C GLN A 555 -1.02 -29.11 28.65
N LEU A 556 -0.44 -28.55 29.69
CA LEU A 556 0.99 -28.35 29.81
C LEU A 556 1.77 -29.67 29.91
N LEU A 557 1.17 -30.67 30.56
CA LEU A 557 1.80 -31.98 30.81
C LEU A 557 1.57 -32.98 29.66
N SER A 558 0.49 -32.84 28.88
CA SER A 558 0.20 -33.69 27.71
C SER A 558 1.16 -33.45 26.56
#